data_4a75e1b72527a7179d7f09b2159df844
#
_entry.id   4a75e1b72527a7179d7f09b2159df844
#
_cell.length_a   1.000
_cell.length_b   1.000
_cell.length_c   1.000
_cell.angle_alpha   90.00
_cell.angle_beta   90.00
_cell.angle_gamma   90.00
#
_symmetry.space_group_name_H-M   'P 1'
#
loop_
_entity.id
_entity.type
_entity.pdbx_description
1 polymer ?
#
loop_
_entity_poly.entity_id
_entity_poly.type
_entity_poly.pdbx_seq_one_letter_code
_entity_poly.pdbx_strand_id
1 'polypeptide(L)'
;MSHTSILQFRTANCKNCYKCIRNCPVKAIRVTNQQAQIIEEQCILCEKCIAVCPQHAKVEHDDIPAIQRVIASGKKVIASVHPAYLARYGWNSIGDLEKYLQKMGFWQAFDAAQGAAVMKEEYTRLLREQQQKKLVISSNCPVVVRLIRTRFPNLTGNILPILPPVEVAARLAKQDFC
;
A
#
# COMPACT_ATOMS: atom_id res chain seq x y z
N MET A 1 18.53 -8.08 -4.78
CA MET A 1 17.43 -8.17 -3.79
C MET A 1 16.23 -8.71 -4.53
N SER A 2 15.79 -9.95 -4.24
CA SER A 2 14.61 -10.53 -4.85
C SER A 2 13.40 -9.70 -4.40
N HIS A 3 12.76 -9.00 -5.34
CA HIS A 3 11.48 -8.37 -5.11
C HIS A 3 10.46 -9.46 -4.81
N THR A 4 10.19 -9.71 -3.54
CA THR A 4 9.09 -10.57 -3.11
C THR A 4 7.83 -9.92 -3.66
N SER A 5 7.14 -10.61 -4.58
CA SER A 5 5.93 -10.05 -5.20
C SER A 5 4.89 -9.74 -4.11
N ILE A 6 4.36 -8.51 -4.08
CA ILE A 6 3.30 -8.08 -3.14
C ILE A 6 2.08 -9.01 -3.27
N LEU A 7 1.81 -9.49 -4.48
CA LEU A 7 0.73 -10.44 -4.74
C LEU A 7 1.30 -11.84 -4.95
N GLN A 8 0.82 -12.79 -4.18
CA GLN A 8 1.20 -14.18 -4.28
C GLN A 8 0.10 -15.02 -4.94
N PHE A 9 0.51 -16.12 -5.57
CA PHE A 9 -0.39 -17.06 -6.20
C PHE A 9 -0.24 -18.45 -5.60
N ARG A 10 -1.29 -18.94 -4.94
CA ARG A 10 -1.40 -20.30 -4.42
C ARG A 10 -1.97 -21.20 -5.53
N THR A 11 -1.10 -21.80 -6.32
CA THR A 11 -1.45 -22.61 -7.51
C THR A 11 -2.41 -23.75 -7.18
N ALA A 12 -2.19 -24.45 -6.07
CA ALA A 12 -3.01 -25.57 -5.60
C ALA A 12 -4.49 -25.18 -5.39
N ASN A 13 -4.77 -23.92 -5.06
CA ASN A 13 -6.13 -23.46 -4.79
C ASN A 13 -6.87 -23.03 -6.07
N CYS A 14 -6.17 -22.82 -7.19
CA CYS A 14 -6.78 -22.31 -8.41
C CYS A 14 -7.64 -23.39 -9.10
N LYS A 15 -8.92 -23.10 -9.33
CA LYS A 15 -9.88 -23.94 -10.03
C LYS A 15 -10.21 -23.43 -11.44
N ASN A 16 -9.38 -22.58 -12.01
CA ASN A 16 -9.52 -22.06 -13.39
C ASN A 16 -10.89 -21.42 -13.70
N CYS A 17 -11.55 -20.80 -12.71
CA CYS A 17 -12.83 -20.15 -12.90
C CYS A 17 -12.76 -18.81 -13.65
N TYR A 18 -11.56 -18.27 -13.87
CA TYR A 18 -11.24 -17.04 -14.60
C TYR A 18 -11.92 -15.76 -14.09
N LYS A 19 -12.51 -15.78 -12.88
CA LYS A 19 -13.10 -14.56 -12.29
C LYS A 19 -12.10 -13.41 -12.19
N CYS A 20 -10.85 -13.69 -11.76
CA CYS A 20 -9.80 -12.71 -11.65
C CYS A 20 -9.46 -12.05 -13.01
N ILE A 21 -9.45 -12.82 -14.11
CA ILE A 21 -9.19 -12.31 -15.46
C ILE A 21 -10.31 -11.36 -15.90
N ARG A 22 -11.56 -11.79 -15.74
CA ARG A 22 -12.72 -10.97 -16.13
C ARG A 22 -12.82 -9.67 -15.35
N ASN A 23 -12.41 -9.68 -14.08
CA ASN A 23 -12.51 -8.52 -13.18
C ASN A 23 -11.24 -7.66 -13.12
N CYS A 24 -10.15 -8.03 -13.81
CA CYS A 24 -8.95 -7.21 -13.83
C CYS A 24 -9.18 -5.94 -14.66
N PRO A 25 -9.11 -4.73 -14.06
CA PRO A 25 -9.42 -3.49 -14.78
C PRO A 25 -8.38 -3.16 -15.85
N VAL A 26 -7.15 -3.64 -15.66
CA VAL A 26 -6.03 -3.37 -16.59
C VAL A 26 -5.61 -4.60 -17.39
N LYS A 27 -6.38 -5.69 -17.33
CA LYS A 27 -6.10 -6.94 -18.06
C LYS A 27 -4.70 -7.52 -17.83
N ALA A 28 -4.15 -7.32 -16.64
CA ALA A 28 -2.83 -7.78 -16.22
C ALA A 28 -2.84 -9.23 -15.72
N ILE A 29 -3.74 -10.09 -16.20
CA ILE A 29 -3.80 -11.51 -15.85
C ILE A 29 -3.99 -12.32 -17.13
N ARG A 30 -3.08 -13.27 -17.35
CA ARG A 30 -3.14 -14.24 -18.47
C ARG A 30 -3.31 -15.67 -17.96
N VAL A 31 -3.70 -16.58 -18.83
CA VAL A 31 -3.67 -18.03 -18.56
C VAL A 31 -2.37 -18.60 -19.10
N THR A 32 -1.63 -19.29 -18.25
CA THR A 32 -0.42 -20.03 -18.63
C THR A 32 -0.47 -21.37 -17.90
N ASN A 33 -0.26 -22.47 -18.62
CA ASN A 33 -0.34 -23.82 -18.06
C ASN A 33 -1.66 -24.06 -17.29
N GLN A 34 -2.76 -23.68 -17.89
CA GLN A 34 -4.11 -23.79 -17.32
C GLN A 34 -4.31 -23.03 -15.99
N GLN A 35 -3.49 -22.05 -15.68
CA GLN A 35 -3.60 -21.24 -14.46
C GLN A 35 -3.53 -19.75 -14.75
N ALA A 36 -4.28 -18.98 -13.96
CA ALA A 36 -4.34 -17.52 -14.09
C ALA A 36 -3.11 -16.90 -13.41
N GLN A 37 -2.17 -16.38 -14.20
CA GLN A 37 -0.95 -15.73 -13.73
C GLN A 37 -1.02 -14.21 -13.89
N ILE A 38 -0.41 -13.47 -12.95
CA ILE A 38 -0.33 -12.01 -12.99
C ILE A 38 0.86 -11.61 -13.87
N ILE A 39 0.63 -10.63 -14.75
CA ILE A 39 1.67 -9.96 -15.54
C ILE A 39 2.12 -8.76 -14.70
N GLU A 40 3.26 -8.90 -14.01
CA GLU A 40 3.71 -7.93 -13.00
C GLU A 40 3.92 -6.52 -13.56
N GLU A 41 4.46 -6.41 -14.78
CA GLU A 41 4.72 -5.13 -15.47
C GLU A 41 3.44 -4.37 -15.81
N GLN A 42 2.32 -5.08 -15.93
CA GLN A 42 1.01 -4.51 -16.24
C GLN A 42 0.12 -4.36 -15.02
N CYS A 43 0.45 -5.04 -13.92
CA CYS A 43 -0.34 -5.04 -12.71
C CYS A 43 -0.21 -3.71 -11.97
N ILE A 44 -1.34 -3.10 -11.59
CA ILE A 44 -1.39 -1.86 -10.82
C ILE A 44 -1.55 -2.08 -9.31
N LEU A 45 -1.50 -3.32 -8.85
CA LEU A 45 -1.60 -3.72 -7.43
C LEU A 45 -2.93 -3.28 -6.77
N CYS A 46 -4.05 -3.29 -7.49
CA CYS A 46 -5.35 -2.85 -7.00
C CYS A 46 -6.12 -3.92 -6.21
N GLU A 47 -5.56 -5.11 -6.03
CA GLU A 47 -6.10 -6.25 -5.24
C GLU A 47 -7.48 -6.76 -5.69
N LYS A 48 -8.04 -6.24 -6.79
CA LYS A 48 -9.34 -6.70 -7.30
C LYS A 48 -9.40 -8.21 -7.53
N CYS A 49 -8.29 -8.81 -7.98
CA CYS A 49 -8.18 -10.25 -8.21
C CYS A 49 -8.24 -11.08 -6.91
N ILE A 50 -7.78 -10.54 -5.78
CA ILE A 50 -7.92 -11.15 -4.45
C ILE A 50 -9.39 -11.13 -4.03
N ALA A 51 -10.01 -9.94 -4.05
CA ALA A 51 -11.38 -9.73 -3.60
C ALA A 51 -12.41 -10.59 -4.34
N VAL A 52 -12.18 -10.89 -5.64
CA VAL A 52 -13.13 -11.69 -6.44
C VAL A 52 -12.81 -13.17 -6.48
N CYS A 53 -11.71 -13.63 -5.88
CA CYS A 53 -11.28 -15.02 -5.93
C CYS A 53 -12.00 -15.89 -4.89
N PRO A 54 -12.97 -16.76 -5.27
CA PRO A 54 -13.70 -17.58 -4.30
C PRO A 54 -12.87 -18.72 -3.73
N GLN A 55 -11.69 -18.97 -4.33
CA GLN A 55 -10.78 -20.03 -3.94
C GLN A 55 -9.58 -19.52 -3.12
N HIS A 56 -9.52 -18.20 -2.85
CA HIS A 56 -8.37 -17.58 -2.18
C HIS A 56 -7.01 -18.00 -2.79
N ALA A 57 -7.00 -18.17 -4.12
CA ALA A 57 -5.78 -18.52 -4.86
C ALA A 57 -4.87 -17.32 -5.13
N LYS A 58 -5.39 -16.10 -5.02
CA LYS A 58 -4.63 -14.85 -5.03
C LYS A 58 -4.65 -14.28 -3.63
N VAL A 59 -3.49 -14.00 -3.08
CA VAL A 59 -3.31 -13.47 -1.72
C VAL A 59 -2.23 -12.38 -1.73
N GLU A 60 -2.27 -11.50 -0.76
CA GLU A 60 -1.18 -10.58 -0.45
C GLU A 60 -0.02 -11.32 0.23
N HIS A 61 1.16 -10.75 0.15
CA HIS A 61 2.32 -11.23 0.89
C HIS A 61 2.08 -11.05 2.39
N ASP A 62 2.34 -12.08 3.17
CA ASP A 62 2.23 -12.03 4.63
C ASP A 62 3.57 -11.62 5.26
N ASP A 63 3.64 -10.37 5.73
CA ASP A 63 4.81 -9.80 6.41
C ASP A 63 4.82 -10.07 7.93
N ILE A 64 3.75 -10.64 8.52
CA ILE A 64 3.65 -10.89 9.95
C ILE A 64 4.84 -11.72 10.48
N PRO A 65 5.26 -12.83 9.83
CA PRO A 65 6.40 -13.60 10.31
C PRO A 65 7.71 -12.82 10.28
N ALA A 66 7.88 -11.89 9.35
CA ALA A 66 9.06 -11.03 9.28
C ALA A 66 9.08 -10.03 10.42
N ILE A 67 7.94 -9.39 10.70
CA ILE A 67 7.78 -8.45 11.82
C ILE A 67 8.04 -9.15 13.15
N GLN A 68 7.47 -10.33 13.36
CA GLN A 68 7.66 -11.12 14.58
C GLN A 68 9.14 -11.47 14.81
N ARG A 69 9.89 -11.83 13.76
CA ARG A 69 11.34 -12.07 13.87
C ARG A 69 12.10 -10.81 14.29
N VAL A 70 11.71 -9.64 13.76
CA VAL A 70 12.34 -8.37 14.14
C VAL A 70 12.06 -8.04 15.60
N ILE A 71 10.81 -8.21 16.05
CA ILE A 71 10.43 -8.01 17.46
C ILE A 71 11.22 -8.98 18.37
N ALA A 72 11.26 -10.27 18.00
CA ALA A 72 11.98 -11.29 18.78
C ALA A 72 13.49 -11.04 18.85
N SER A 73 14.07 -10.30 17.90
CA SER A 73 15.49 -9.89 17.94
C SER A 73 15.78 -8.72 18.91
N GLY A 74 14.77 -8.25 19.66
CA GLY A 74 14.91 -7.15 20.61
C GLY A 74 14.98 -5.75 20.00
N LYS A 75 14.72 -5.61 18.70
CA LYS A 75 14.70 -4.31 18.04
C LYS A 75 13.39 -3.58 18.34
N LYS A 76 13.46 -2.27 18.51
CA LYS A 76 12.29 -1.41 18.64
C LYS A 76 11.53 -1.36 17.30
N VAL A 77 10.27 -1.78 17.31
CA VAL A 77 9.40 -1.76 16.13
C VAL A 77 8.26 -0.79 16.38
N ILE A 78 8.14 0.21 15.50
CA ILE A 78 7.07 1.21 15.54
C ILE A 78 6.02 0.83 14.50
N ALA A 79 4.74 0.87 14.88
CA ALA A 79 3.64 0.68 13.96
C ALA A 79 3.12 2.05 13.48
N SER A 80 3.29 2.37 12.20
CA SER A 80 2.61 3.52 11.58
C SER A 80 1.19 3.11 11.20
N VAL A 81 0.18 3.76 11.78
CA VAL A 81 -1.21 3.34 11.68
C VAL A 81 -2.05 4.40 10.95
N HIS A 82 -2.80 3.95 9.94
CA HIS A 82 -3.72 4.82 9.20
C HIS A 82 -4.94 5.18 10.05
N PRO A 83 -5.45 6.44 10.04
CA PRO A 83 -6.59 6.90 10.85
C PRO A 83 -7.88 6.06 10.72
N ALA A 84 -8.03 5.27 9.68
CA ALA A 84 -9.17 4.37 9.49
C ALA A 84 -9.37 3.35 10.64
N TYR A 85 -8.38 3.14 11.52
CA TYR A 85 -8.53 2.29 12.70
C TYR A 85 -9.65 2.78 13.63
N LEU A 86 -9.88 4.10 13.71
CA LEU A 86 -10.95 4.69 14.51
C LEU A 86 -12.34 4.17 14.09
N ALA A 87 -12.58 4.10 12.76
CA ALA A 87 -13.85 3.62 12.23
C ALA A 87 -14.03 2.10 12.37
N ARG A 88 -12.92 1.34 12.40
CA ARG A 88 -12.98 -0.13 12.40
C ARG A 88 -13.16 -0.74 13.78
N TYR A 89 -12.54 -0.15 14.79
CA TYR A 89 -12.42 -0.78 16.12
C TYR A 89 -13.12 -0.01 17.24
N GLY A 90 -13.76 1.12 16.94
CA GLY A 90 -14.47 1.93 17.93
C GLY A 90 -13.54 2.55 18.99
N TRP A 91 -12.25 2.64 18.72
CA TRP A 91 -11.31 3.32 19.61
C TRP A 91 -11.37 4.84 19.41
N ASN A 92 -11.13 5.57 20.49
CA ASN A 92 -11.21 7.04 20.46
C ASN A 92 -9.83 7.71 20.28
N SER A 93 -8.76 6.97 20.46
CA SER A 93 -7.40 7.51 20.39
C SER A 93 -6.39 6.45 19.92
N ILE A 94 -5.24 6.94 19.44
CA ILE A 94 -4.11 6.07 19.13
C ILE A 94 -3.56 5.37 20.36
N GLY A 95 -3.66 5.96 21.54
CA GLY A 95 -3.21 5.37 22.80
C GLY A 95 -3.98 4.08 23.18
N ASP A 96 -5.24 3.96 22.78
CA ASP A 96 -6.00 2.72 22.97
C ASP A 96 -5.45 1.60 22.09
N LEU A 97 -5.17 1.90 20.82
CA LEU A 97 -4.55 0.96 19.89
C LEU A 97 -3.12 0.60 20.35
N GLU A 98 -2.34 1.57 20.81
CA GLU A 98 -0.96 1.37 21.25
C GLU A 98 -0.84 0.32 22.33
N LYS A 99 -1.74 0.31 23.32
CA LYS A 99 -1.79 -0.71 24.38
C LYS A 99 -1.91 -2.14 23.81
N TYR A 100 -2.68 -2.32 22.73
CA TYR A 100 -2.80 -3.63 22.06
C TYR A 100 -1.53 -3.98 21.28
N LEU A 101 -0.97 -3.02 20.56
CA LEU A 101 0.26 -3.22 19.80
C LEU A 101 1.45 -3.55 20.72
N GLN A 102 1.55 -2.90 21.88
CA GLN A 102 2.57 -3.21 22.89
C GLN A 102 2.46 -4.65 23.42
N LYS A 103 1.24 -5.17 23.61
CA LYS A 103 1.04 -6.59 23.97
C LYS A 103 1.49 -7.55 22.86
N MET A 104 1.52 -7.10 21.61
CA MET A 104 2.05 -7.86 20.45
C MET A 104 3.56 -7.69 20.27
N GLY A 105 4.22 -6.90 21.13
CA GLY A 105 5.66 -6.65 21.11
C GLY A 105 6.10 -5.43 20.32
N PHE A 106 5.18 -4.63 19.78
CA PHE A 106 5.55 -3.33 19.23
C PHE A 106 5.98 -2.38 20.33
N TRP A 107 6.97 -1.55 20.03
CA TRP A 107 7.46 -0.57 20.98
C TRP A 107 6.52 0.62 21.12
N GLN A 108 5.98 1.11 19.98
CA GLN A 108 5.10 2.28 19.95
C GLN A 108 4.20 2.28 18.71
N ALA A 109 3.09 3.05 18.77
CA ALA A 109 2.26 3.39 17.63
C ALA A 109 2.53 4.84 17.18
N PHE A 110 2.49 5.08 15.87
CA PHE A 110 2.63 6.39 15.25
C PHE A 110 1.45 6.67 14.34
N ASP A 111 0.79 7.82 14.50
CA ASP A 111 -0.35 8.18 13.66
C ASP A 111 0.12 8.66 12.29
N ALA A 112 -0.23 7.92 11.25
CA ALA A 112 0.11 8.28 9.86
C ALA A 112 -0.55 9.60 9.41
N ALA A 113 -1.56 10.11 10.11
CA ALA A 113 -2.13 11.43 9.84
C ALA A 113 -1.12 12.56 10.03
N GLN A 114 -0.12 12.39 10.90
CA GLN A 114 0.96 13.38 11.08
C GLN A 114 1.75 13.59 9.79
N GLY A 115 1.99 12.52 9.01
CA GLY A 115 2.61 12.64 7.70
C GLY A 115 1.78 13.48 6.71
N ALA A 116 0.45 13.32 6.75
CA ALA A 116 -0.45 14.13 5.92
C ALA A 116 -0.46 15.60 6.33
N ALA A 117 -0.39 15.90 7.63
CA ALA A 117 -0.34 17.26 8.14
C ALA A 117 0.91 18.02 7.66
N VAL A 118 2.09 17.37 7.74
CA VAL A 118 3.34 17.96 7.24
C VAL A 118 3.30 18.17 5.72
N MET A 119 2.67 17.26 4.99
CA MET A 119 2.59 17.38 3.53
C MET A 119 1.67 18.49 3.05
N LYS A 120 0.73 18.98 3.87
CA LYS A 120 -0.26 19.98 3.47
C LYS A 120 0.38 21.24 2.90
N GLU A 121 1.41 21.75 3.53
CA GLU A 121 2.10 22.95 3.09
C GLU A 121 2.82 22.72 1.75
N GLU A 122 3.50 21.61 1.61
CA GLU A 122 4.21 21.25 0.38
C GLU A 122 3.23 21.01 -0.79
N TYR A 123 2.09 20.36 -0.55
CA TYR A 123 1.03 20.27 -1.54
C TYR A 123 0.54 21.63 -1.98
N THR A 124 0.28 22.53 -1.03
CA THR A 124 -0.20 23.87 -1.31
C THR A 124 0.81 24.66 -2.14
N ARG A 125 2.11 24.56 -1.80
CA ARG A 125 3.20 25.20 -2.55
C ARG A 125 3.24 24.70 -3.99
N LEU A 126 3.30 23.38 -4.18
CA LEU A 126 3.40 22.77 -5.51
C LEU A 126 2.17 23.04 -6.39
N LEU A 127 0.97 23.05 -5.80
CA LEU A 127 -0.24 23.40 -6.55
C LEU A 127 -0.21 24.85 -7.04
N ARG A 128 0.30 25.78 -6.22
CA ARG A 128 0.49 27.20 -6.63
C ARG A 128 1.52 27.33 -7.75
N GLU A 129 2.64 26.61 -7.69
CA GLU A 129 3.67 26.61 -8.72
C GLU A 129 3.18 26.02 -10.04
N GLN A 130 2.20 25.11 -9.99
CA GLN A 130 1.67 24.43 -11.17
C GLN A 130 0.30 24.95 -11.65
N GLN A 131 -0.11 26.16 -11.24
CA GLN A 131 -1.39 26.77 -11.66
C GLN A 131 -1.58 26.87 -13.18
N GLN A 132 -0.50 26.95 -13.94
CA GLN A 132 -0.53 26.99 -15.39
C GLN A 132 -0.84 25.62 -16.04
N LYS A 133 -0.71 24.50 -15.30
CA LYS A 133 -1.01 23.17 -15.83
C LYS A 133 -2.52 22.91 -15.78
N LYS A 134 -3.08 22.48 -16.91
CA LYS A 134 -4.49 22.07 -16.99
C LYS A 134 -4.83 20.81 -16.17
N LEU A 135 -3.84 19.98 -15.89
CA LEU A 135 -3.99 18.72 -15.17
C LEU A 135 -2.84 18.52 -14.20
N VAL A 136 -3.19 18.23 -12.94
CA VAL A 136 -2.25 17.84 -11.88
C VAL A 136 -2.78 16.57 -11.23
N ILE A 137 -1.94 15.57 -11.05
CA ILE A 137 -2.29 14.25 -10.51
C ILE A 137 -1.60 14.08 -9.16
N SER A 138 -2.35 13.75 -8.12
CA SER A 138 -1.79 13.43 -6.80
C SER A 138 -1.01 12.11 -6.83
N SER A 139 0.17 12.10 -6.20
CA SER A 139 0.99 10.90 -6.00
C SER A 139 0.58 10.07 -4.76
N ASN A 140 -0.45 10.49 -4.03
CA ASN A 140 -0.84 9.87 -2.77
C ASN A 140 -1.26 8.39 -2.92
N CYS A 141 -1.93 8.03 -4.01
CA CYS A 141 -2.37 6.66 -4.24
C CYS A 141 -1.37 5.89 -5.14
N PRO A 142 -0.65 4.88 -4.62
CA PRO A 142 0.33 4.13 -5.41
C PRO A 142 -0.31 3.38 -6.58
N VAL A 143 -1.57 2.95 -6.46
CA VAL A 143 -2.33 2.30 -7.54
C VAL A 143 -2.54 3.27 -8.71
N VAL A 144 -2.91 4.52 -8.44
CA VAL A 144 -3.10 5.57 -9.44
C VAL A 144 -1.76 5.90 -10.11
N VAL A 145 -0.70 6.10 -9.33
CA VAL A 145 0.64 6.36 -9.86
C VAL A 145 1.10 5.23 -10.78
N ARG A 146 0.91 3.98 -10.35
CA ARG A 146 1.27 2.81 -11.15
C ARG A 146 0.40 2.70 -12.42
N LEU A 147 -0.90 2.97 -12.33
CA LEU A 147 -1.79 3.03 -13.48
C LEU A 147 -1.31 4.06 -14.52
N ILE A 148 -1.00 5.28 -14.08
CA ILE A 148 -0.51 6.34 -14.97
C ILE A 148 0.80 5.89 -15.65
N ARG A 149 1.76 5.45 -14.89
CA ARG A 149 3.08 5.03 -15.43
C ARG A 149 2.98 3.88 -16.43
N THR A 150 2.05 2.94 -16.23
CA THR A 150 1.93 1.74 -17.08
C THR A 150 1.00 1.94 -18.27
N ARG A 151 -0.04 2.76 -18.15
CA ARG A 151 -1.09 2.89 -19.19
C ARG A 151 -1.15 4.26 -19.84
N PHE A 152 -0.67 5.28 -19.17
CA PHE A 152 -0.71 6.68 -19.63
C PHE A 152 0.64 7.38 -19.42
N PRO A 153 1.74 6.86 -19.99
CA PRO A 153 3.09 7.35 -19.71
C PRO A 153 3.27 8.84 -20.06
N ASN A 154 2.50 9.35 -21.01
CA ASN A 154 2.45 10.76 -21.38
C ASN A 154 1.92 11.68 -20.28
N LEU A 155 1.21 11.15 -19.27
CA LEU A 155 0.71 11.88 -18.11
C LEU A 155 1.64 11.81 -16.91
N THR A 156 2.75 11.09 -16.98
CA THR A 156 3.68 10.93 -15.84
C THR A 156 4.22 12.28 -15.35
N GLY A 157 4.49 13.22 -16.24
CA GLY A 157 4.93 14.58 -15.89
C GLY A 157 3.88 15.43 -15.18
N ASN A 158 2.63 14.96 -15.09
CA ASN A 158 1.55 15.62 -14.36
C ASN A 158 1.43 15.12 -12.91
N ILE A 159 2.13 14.03 -12.54
CA ILE A 159 2.13 13.51 -11.18
C ILE A 159 2.95 14.44 -10.30
N LEU A 160 2.39 14.88 -9.17
CA LEU A 160 3.11 15.68 -8.18
C LEU A 160 4.28 14.87 -7.59
N PRO A 161 5.49 15.45 -7.51
CA PRO A 161 6.66 14.78 -6.96
C PRO A 161 6.65 14.80 -5.41
N ILE A 162 5.60 14.28 -4.80
CA ILE A 162 5.43 14.23 -3.35
C ILE A 162 5.39 12.77 -2.90
N LEU A 163 6.03 12.49 -1.76
CA LEU A 163 5.95 11.18 -1.11
C LEU A 163 4.54 10.92 -0.56
N PRO A 164 4.09 9.65 -0.51
CA PRO A 164 2.83 9.31 0.15
C PRO A 164 2.86 9.64 1.66
N PRO A 165 1.73 10.01 2.29
CA PRO A 165 1.67 10.33 3.72
C PRO A 165 2.25 9.26 4.63
N VAL A 166 2.06 7.99 4.31
CA VAL A 166 2.60 6.86 5.08
C VAL A 166 4.13 6.83 5.07
N GLU A 167 4.76 7.19 3.96
CA GLU A 167 6.23 7.25 3.87
C GLU A 167 6.77 8.45 4.65
N VAL A 168 6.10 9.61 4.58
CA VAL A 168 6.46 10.79 5.37
C VAL A 168 6.31 10.48 6.86
N ALA A 169 5.21 9.86 7.27
CA ALA A 169 4.98 9.43 8.65
C ALA A 169 6.07 8.46 9.15
N ALA A 170 6.50 7.50 8.31
CA ALA A 170 7.58 6.59 8.67
C ALA A 170 8.94 7.30 8.84
N ARG A 171 9.20 8.34 8.04
CA ARG A 171 10.42 9.17 8.19
C ARG A 171 10.37 10.00 9.46
N LEU A 172 9.23 10.63 9.78
CA LEU A 172 9.03 11.37 11.03
C LEU A 172 9.22 10.44 12.24
N ALA A 173 8.56 9.29 12.25
CA ALA A 173 8.72 8.31 13.32
C ALA A 173 10.20 7.89 13.52
N LYS A 174 10.98 7.78 12.46
CA LYS A 174 12.42 7.50 12.58
C LYS A 174 13.20 8.68 13.16
N GLN A 175 12.84 9.92 12.85
CA GLN A 175 13.49 11.10 13.40
C GLN A 175 13.20 11.27 14.89
N ASP A 176 11.96 11.00 15.31
CA ASP A 176 11.52 11.18 16.70
C ASP A 176 12.04 10.08 17.65
N PHE A 177 12.34 8.88 17.13
CA PHE A 177 12.59 7.69 17.95
C PHE A 177 13.92 6.96 17.65
N CYS A 178 14.70 7.40 16.67
CA CYS A 178 16.02 6.87 16.34
C CYS A 178 17.10 7.95 16.46
#